data_0758f53ec9e8d58d2d235e561fe958d0
#
_entry.id   0758f53ec9e8d58d2d235e561fe958d0
#
_cell.length_a   1.000
_cell.length_b   1.000
_cell.length_c   1.000
_cell.angle_alpha   90.00
_cell.angle_beta   90.00
_cell.angle_gamma   90.00
#
_symmetry.space_group_name_H-M   'P 1'
#
loop_
_entity.id
_entity.type
_entity.pdbx_description
1 polymer ?
#
loop_
_entity_poly.entity_id
_entity_poly.type
_entity_poly.pdbx_seq_one_letter_code
_entity_poly.pdbx_strand_id
1 'polypeptide(L)'
;TAIAILLGLMTLITFANVVLRYGFNTGLIWGLEATTFLFAWLVLFGISYAVKVTAHLGVDAVINLFSPYLRRWVTIFAAAICVAYAVLLMKGAWDYWANFANLPQTTGRWFPTGFEEMRRTSYRGWYEVIDIAFPEWLRWIQPIMNDGDDYEKIPRFIPYFILPFGMGLLFFRFMQVFLRLLRGQDARLIVSHEVEDAVAKVQHLNAKE
;
A
#
# COMPACT_ATOMS: atom_id res chain seq x y z
N THR A 1 -1.89 6.60 12.35
CA THR A 1 -3.13 7.41 12.24
C THR A 1 -3.95 7.02 11.01
N ALA A 2 -3.40 7.02 9.77
CA ALA A 2 -4.16 6.66 8.55
C ALA A 2 -4.81 5.27 8.62
N ILE A 3 -4.05 4.24 9.01
CA ILE A 3 -4.54 2.85 9.16
C ILE A 3 -5.71 2.78 10.15
N ALA A 4 -5.62 3.49 11.29
CA ALA A 4 -6.69 3.52 12.28
C ALA A 4 -7.96 4.21 11.75
N ILE A 5 -7.80 5.28 10.96
CA ILE A 5 -8.93 5.97 10.32
C ILE A 5 -9.61 5.05 9.32
N LEU A 6 -8.84 4.38 8.45
CA LEU A 6 -9.40 3.44 7.47
C LEU A 6 -10.17 2.30 8.15
N LEU A 7 -9.60 1.71 9.20
CA LEU A 7 -10.25 0.66 9.97
C LEU A 7 -11.54 1.18 10.63
N GLY A 8 -11.50 2.38 11.22
CA GLY A 8 -12.67 3.03 11.82
C GLY A 8 -13.79 3.28 10.80
N LEU A 9 -13.45 3.78 9.60
CA LEU A 9 -14.41 4.00 8.52
C LEU A 9 -15.05 2.69 8.05
N MET A 10 -14.25 1.63 7.86
CA MET A 10 -14.77 0.31 7.51
C MET A 10 -15.74 -0.22 8.56
N THR A 11 -15.38 -0.08 9.83
CA THR A 11 -16.24 -0.49 10.95
C THR A 11 -17.55 0.30 10.98
N LEU A 12 -17.48 1.62 10.78
CA LEU A 12 -18.67 2.47 10.75
C LEU A 12 -19.60 2.13 9.58
N ILE A 13 -19.06 1.93 8.37
CA ILE A 13 -19.86 1.56 7.19
C ILE A 13 -20.54 0.20 7.43
N THR A 14 -19.77 -0.78 7.92
CA THR A 14 -20.29 -2.11 8.17
C THR A 14 -21.37 -2.08 9.27
N PHE A 15 -21.14 -1.36 10.36
CA PHE A 15 -22.11 -1.19 11.43
C PHE A 15 -23.39 -0.50 10.93
N ALA A 16 -23.26 0.61 10.20
CA ALA A 16 -24.40 1.31 9.60
C ALA A 16 -25.21 0.39 8.69
N ASN A 17 -24.54 -0.42 7.86
CA ASN A 17 -25.21 -1.38 6.99
C ASN A 17 -26.00 -2.45 7.79
N VAL A 18 -25.45 -2.93 8.90
CA VAL A 18 -26.14 -3.87 9.80
C VAL A 18 -27.39 -3.22 10.43
N VAL A 19 -27.26 -1.99 10.95
CA VAL A 19 -28.39 -1.27 11.54
C VAL A 19 -29.49 -1.02 10.51
N LEU A 20 -29.12 -0.57 9.30
CA LEU A 20 -30.10 -0.33 8.24
C LEU A 20 -30.80 -1.62 7.80
N ARG A 21 -30.07 -2.73 7.72
CA ARG A 21 -30.61 -4.02 7.29
C ARG A 21 -31.60 -4.59 8.29
N TYR A 22 -31.26 -4.55 9.58
CA TYR A 22 -32.09 -5.19 10.62
C TYR A 22 -33.09 -4.23 11.26
N GLY A 23 -32.79 -2.92 11.31
CA GLY A 23 -33.70 -1.93 11.89
C GLY A 23 -34.70 -1.35 10.89
N PHE A 24 -34.29 -1.16 9.64
CA PHE A 24 -35.09 -0.45 8.62
C PHE A 24 -35.41 -1.31 7.40
N ASN A 25 -35.00 -2.57 7.38
CA ASN A 25 -35.18 -3.51 6.27
C ASN A 25 -34.64 -2.95 4.93
N THR A 26 -33.59 -2.17 4.97
CA THR A 26 -32.87 -1.56 3.83
C THR A 26 -31.36 -1.82 4.00
N GLY A 27 -30.51 -1.38 3.06
CA GLY A 27 -29.06 -1.56 3.15
C GLY A 27 -28.31 -0.53 2.34
N LEU A 28 -27.01 -0.38 2.64
CA LEU A 28 -26.08 0.44 1.86
C LEU A 28 -25.56 -0.42 0.68
N ILE A 29 -26.13 -0.23 -0.52
CA ILE A 29 -25.74 -0.96 -1.72
C ILE A 29 -24.24 -0.74 -1.98
N TRP A 30 -23.76 0.49 -1.87
CA TRP A 30 -22.36 0.86 -2.08
C TRP A 30 -21.42 0.46 -0.91
N GLY A 31 -21.98 0.03 0.23
CA GLY A 31 -21.21 -0.19 1.47
C GLY A 31 -20.18 -1.32 1.33
N LEU A 32 -20.52 -2.41 0.63
CA LEU A 32 -19.61 -3.53 0.41
C LEU A 32 -18.43 -3.12 -0.49
N GLU A 33 -18.72 -2.41 -1.57
CA GLU A 33 -17.70 -1.95 -2.50
C GLU A 33 -16.76 -0.93 -1.84
N ALA A 34 -17.29 0.03 -1.09
CA ALA A 34 -16.52 1.00 -0.34
C ALA A 34 -15.59 0.34 0.70
N THR A 35 -16.09 -0.62 1.46
CA THR A 35 -15.26 -1.35 2.44
C THR A 35 -14.17 -2.17 1.77
N THR A 36 -14.41 -2.72 0.60
CA THR A 36 -13.39 -3.44 -0.18
C THR A 36 -12.26 -2.50 -0.62
N PHE A 37 -12.58 -1.30 -1.09
CA PHE A 37 -11.55 -0.31 -1.44
C PHE A 37 -10.80 0.19 -0.21
N LEU A 38 -11.48 0.50 0.88
CA LEU A 38 -10.84 0.90 2.14
C LEU A 38 -9.92 -0.20 2.68
N PHE A 39 -10.31 -1.46 2.54
CA PHE A 39 -9.48 -2.60 2.91
C PHE A 39 -8.20 -2.68 2.06
N ALA A 40 -8.30 -2.51 0.74
CA ALA A 40 -7.13 -2.47 -0.13
C ALA A 40 -6.17 -1.33 0.27
N TRP A 41 -6.70 -0.14 0.58
CA TRP A 41 -5.92 0.98 1.08
C TRP A 41 -5.26 0.68 2.42
N LEU A 42 -6.01 0.06 3.34
CA LEU A 42 -5.50 -0.34 4.66
C LEU A 42 -4.34 -1.32 4.54
N VAL A 43 -4.47 -2.34 3.68
CA VAL A 43 -3.42 -3.35 3.48
C VAL A 43 -2.15 -2.71 2.91
N LEU A 44 -2.26 -1.89 1.87
CA LEU A 44 -1.10 -1.29 1.22
C LEU A 44 -0.38 -0.26 2.10
N PHE A 45 -1.12 0.55 2.87
CA PHE A 45 -0.52 1.39 3.91
C PHE A 45 0.08 0.56 5.05
N GLY A 46 -0.59 -0.53 5.42
CA GLY A 46 -0.13 -1.46 6.45
C GLY A 46 1.20 -2.10 6.11
N ILE A 47 1.37 -2.60 4.88
CA ILE A 47 2.64 -3.16 4.41
C ILE A 47 3.76 -2.12 4.49
N SER A 48 3.52 -0.90 3.98
CA SER A 48 4.51 0.18 4.05
C SER A 48 4.86 0.58 5.50
N TYR A 49 3.87 0.57 6.39
CA TYR A 49 4.08 0.82 7.82
C TYR A 49 4.86 -0.31 8.49
N ALA A 50 4.56 -1.58 8.17
CA ALA A 50 5.27 -2.73 8.69
C ALA A 50 6.78 -2.68 8.35
N VAL A 51 7.13 -2.27 7.12
CA VAL A 51 8.54 -2.02 6.75
C VAL A 51 9.14 -0.88 7.58
N LYS A 52 8.39 0.19 7.84
CA LYS A 52 8.87 1.33 8.65
C LYS A 52 9.21 0.94 10.08
N VAL A 53 8.36 0.12 10.71
CA VAL A 53 8.57 -0.34 12.10
C VAL A 53 9.37 -1.63 12.18
N THR A 54 9.93 -2.09 11.04
CA THR A 54 10.73 -3.31 10.94
C THR A 54 10.02 -4.56 11.50
N ALA A 55 8.68 -4.59 11.39
CA ALA A 55 7.84 -5.68 11.88
C ALA A 55 7.86 -6.94 11.00
N HIS A 56 8.86 -7.10 10.14
CA HIS A 56 9.02 -8.32 9.36
C HIS A 56 9.63 -9.41 10.24
N LEU A 57 8.79 -10.30 10.72
CA LEU A 57 9.17 -11.55 11.37
C LEU A 57 9.92 -12.42 10.34
N GLY A 58 11.21 -12.43 10.38
CA GLY A 58 11.97 -13.31 9.53
C GLY A 58 13.35 -13.58 10.08
N VAL A 59 13.88 -14.63 9.83
CA VAL A 59 15.24 -15.17 9.65
C VAL A 59 16.37 -14.63 10.56
N ASP A 60 16.08 -13.81 11.59
CA ASP A 60 17.11 -13.29 12.51
C ASP A 60 17.87 -14.42 13.21
N ALA A 61 17.19 -15.51 13.56
CA ALA A 61 17.81 -16.68 14.15
C ALA A 61 18.91 -17.28 13.26
N VAL A 62 18.70 -17.30 11.94
CA VAL A 62 19.69 -17.81 10.98
C VAL A 62 20.79 -16.79 10.72
N ILE A 63 20.44 -15.51 10.59
CA ILE A 63 21.39 -14.42 10.32
C ILE A 63 22.33 -14.21 11.52
N ASN A 64 21.87 -14.41 12.75
CA ASN A 64 22.67 -14.30 13.96
C ASN A 64 23.73 -15.40 14.12
N LEU A 65 23.61 -16.52 13.36
CA LEU A 65 24.64 -17.57 13.33
C LEU A 65 25.88 -17.17 12.52
N PHE A 66 25.78 -16.12 11.68
CA PHE A 66 26.88 -15.70 10.83
C PHE A 66 27.83 -14.74 11.57
N SER A 67 29.11 -14.73 11.14
CA SER A 67 30.08 -13.73 11.60
C SER A 67 29.59 -12.30 11.28
N PRO A 68 29.98 -11.28 12.05
CA PRO A 68 29.50 -9.89 11.87
C PRO A 68 29.72 -9.35 10.44
N TYR A 69 30.83 -9.74 9.82
CA TYR A 69 31.14 -9.35 8.42
C TYR A 69 30.18 -10.00 7.41
N LEU A 70 29.98 -11.33 7.52
CA LEU A 70 29.08 -12.07 6.63
C LEU A 70 27.63 -11.62 6.83
N ARG A 71 27.20 -11.41 8.07
CA ARG A 71 25.88 -10.90 8.42
C ARG A 71 25.58 -9.59 7.70
N ARG A 72 26.51 -8.64 7.71
CA ARG A 72 26.36 -7.35 7.03
C ARG A 72 26.11 -7.53 5.52
N TRP A 73 26.91 -8.36 4.85
CA TRP A 73 26.77 -8.57 3.41
C TRP A 73 25.46 -9.28 3.05
N VAL A 74 25.09 -10.29 3.82
CA VAL A 74 23.80 -11.01 3.63
C VAL A 74 22.63 -10.05 3.81
N THR A 75 22.66 -9.17 4.82
CA THR A 75 21.58 -8.19 5.05
C THR A 75 21.50 -7.15 3.92
N ILE A 76 22.64 -6.65 3.43
CA ILE A 76 22.67 -5.72 2.28
C ILE A 76 22.11 -6.42 1.03
N PHE A 77 22.51 -7.65 0.77
CA PHE A 77 22.02 -8.43 -0.37
C PHE A 77 20.51 -8.68 -0.29
N ALA A 78 20.01 -9.07 0.87
CA ALA A 78 18.58 -9.23 1.12
C ALA A 78 17.80 -7.92 0.89
N ALA A 79 18.33 -6.80 1.40
CA ALA A 79 17.72 -5.49 1.17
C ALA A 79 17.72 -5.10 -0.32
N ALA A 80 18.78 -5.40 -1.05
CA ALA A 80 18.84 -5.16 -2.50
C ALA A 80 17.77 -5.98 -3.26
N ILE A 81 17.57 -7.24 -2.89
CA ILE A 81 16.48 -8.08 -3.44
C ILE A 81 15.12 -7.47 -3.14
N CYS A 82 14.88 -7.00 -1.90
CA CYS A 82 13.63 -6.35 -1.53
C CYS A 82 13.38 -5.07 -2.36
N VAL A 83 14.41 -4.26 -2.60
CA VAL A 83 14.32 -3.08 -3.46
C VAL A 83 13.99 -3.48 -4.90
N ALA A 84 14.68 -4.46 -5.47
CA ALA A 84 14.42 -4.96 -6.83
C ALA A 84 12.98 -5.48 -6.96
N TYR A 85 12.51 -6.24 -5.97
CA TYR A 85 11.13 -6.73 -5.94
C TYR A 85 10.11 -5.58 -5.85
N ALA A 86 10.37 -4.57 -5.02
CA ALA A 86 9.50 -3.40 -4.91
C ALA A 86 9.43 -2.59 -6.23
N VAL A 87 10.53 -2.50 -6.99
CA VAL A 87 10.53 -1.88 -8.34
C VAL A 87 9.64 -2.67 -9.29
N LEU A 88 9.72 -4.00 -9.28
CA LEU A 88 8.86 -4.85 -10.12
C LEU A 88 7.38 -4.70 -9.76
N LEU A 89 7.07 -4.66 -8.46
CA LEU A 89 5.71 -4.43 -7.98
C LEU A 89 5.20 -3.03 -8.37
N MET A 90 6.03 -2.01 -8.26
CA MET A 90 5.68 -0.64 -8.65
C MET A 90 5.40 -0.54 -10.15
N LYS A 91 6.23 -1.21 -10.98
CA LYS A 91 5.99 -1.31 -12.43
C LYS A 91 4.66 -2.00 -12.73
N GLY A 92 4.39 -3.15 -12.12
CA GLY A 92 3.13 -3.87 -12.31
C GLY A 92 1.91 -3.06 -11.84
N ALA A 93 2.03 -2.36 -10.72
CA ALA A 93 0.99 -1.48 -10.19
C ALA A 93 0.69 -0.30 -11.12
N TRP A 94 1.74 0.30 -11.71
CA TRP A 94 1.58 1.34 -12.72
C TRP A 94 0.88 0.80 -13.97
N ASP A 95 1.36 -0.30 -14.54
CA ASP A 95 0.81 -0.89 -15.76
C ASP A 95 -0.67 -1.28 -15.60
N TYR A 96 -1.05 -1.75 -14.41
CA TYR A 96 -2.43 -2.06 -14.09
C TYR A 96 -3.30 -0.79 -13.97
N TRP A 97 -2.84 0.19 -13.19
CA TRP A 97 -3.59 1.42 -12.92
C TRP A 97 -3.69 2.34 -14.14
N ALA A 98 -2.63 2.45 -14.93
CA ALA A 98 -2.55 3.32 -16.11
C ALA A 98 -3.67 3.05 -17.12
N ASN A 99 -4.13 1.80 -17.23
CA ASN A 99 -5.27 1.45 -18.06
C ASN A 99 -6.56 2.19 -17.68
N PHE A 100 -6.78 2.43 -16.40
CA PHE A 100 -7.97 3.11 -15.90
C PHE A 100 -7.82 4.63 -15.91
N ALA A 101 -6.60 5.11 -15.87
CA ALA A 101 -6.26 6.53 -15.88
C ALA A 101 -6.00 7.09 -17.29
N ASN A 102 -6.20 6.28 -18.34
CA ASN A 102 -5.88 6.62 -19.73
C ASN A 102 -4.43 7.10 -19.92
N LEU A 103 -3.51 6.53 -19.16
CA LEU A 103 -2.08 6.84 -19.23
C LEU A 103 -1.30 5.69 -19.89
N PRO A 104 -0.15 5.99 -20.52
CA PRO A 104 0.67 4.98 -21.16
C PRO A 104 1.23 3.99 -20.15
N GLN A 105 1.12 2.71 -20.49
CA GLN A 105 1.76 1.63 -19.75
C GLN A 105 3.26 1.56 -20.07
N THR A 106 3.99 0.84 -19.22
CA THR A 106 5.42 0.58 -19.45
C THR A 106 5.69 -0.60 -20.40
N THR A 107 4.70 -1.10 -21.11
CA THR A 107 4.72 -2.33 -21.92
C THR A 107 6.02 -2.49 -22.72
N GLY A 108 6.84 -3.47 -22.34
CA GLY A 108 8.16 -3.69 -22.97
C GLY A 108 9.26 -2.67 -22.64
N ARG A 109 8.99 -1.68 -21.78
CA ARG A 109 9.92 -0.66 -21.31
C ARG A 109 9.99 -0.65 -19.79
N TRP A 110 11.09 -0.11 -19.24
CA TRP A 110 11.27 -0.03 -17.79
C TRP A 110 10.54 1.14 -17.14
N PHE A 111 10.27 2.21 -17.91
CA PHE A 111 9.64 3.44 -17.43
C PHE A 111 8.48 3.83 -18.33
N PRO A 112 7.44 4.49 -17.80
CA PRO A 112 6.37 5.07 -18.59
C PRO A 112 6.94 6.15 -19.53
N THR A 113 6.43 6.21 -20.75
CA THR A 113 6.93 7.12 -21.81
C THR A 113 6.26 8.49 -21.81
N GLY A 114 5.93 9.03 -20.67
CA GLY A 114 5.25 10.29 -20.51
C GLY A 114 3.82 10.17 -20.04
N PHE A 115 3.09 11.28 -20.10
CA PHE A 115 1.70 11.37 -19.69
C PHE A 115 0.78 11.66 -20.88
N GLU A 116 1.22 11.27 -22.08
CA GLU A 116 0.39 11.38 -23.26
C GLU A 116 -0.77 10.38 -23.17
N GLU A 117 -1.94 10.84 -23.56
CA GLU A 117 -3.12 10.02 -23.62
C GLU A 117 -2.93 8.81 -24.54
N MET A 118 -3.46 7.67 -24.13
CA MET A 118 -3.53 6.49 -24.97
C MET A 118 -4.48 6.76 -26.15
N ARG A 119 -4.39 5.95 -27.19
CA ARG A 119 -5.34 6.03 -28.29
C ARG A 119 -6.77 5.95 -27.76
N ARG A 120 -7.70 6.74 -28.32
CA ARG A 120 -9.12 6.76 -27.92
C ARG A 120 -9.75 5.37 -27.85
N THR A 121 -9.35 4.43 -28.72
CA THR A 121 -9.78 3.04 -28.72
C THR A 121 -9.32 2.24 -27.51
N SER A 122 -8.29 2.71 -26.80
CA SER A 122 -7.74 2.10 -25.59
C SER A 122 -8.17 2.85 -24.32
N TYR A 123 -9.01 3.86 -24.46
CA TYR A 123 -9.46 4.70 -23.36
C TYR A 123 -10.23 3.88 -22.32
N ARG A 124 -9.84 3.97 -21.06
CA ARG A 124 -10.41 3.23 -19.94
C ARG A 124 -10.82 4.10 -18.75
N GLY A 125 -10.66 5.41 -18.88
CA GLY A 125 -11.03 6.36 -17.83
C GLY A 125 -12.52 6.36 -17.48
N TRP A 126 -13.37 5.94 -18.42
CA TRP A 126 -14.81 5.78 -18.25
C TRP A 126 -15.22 4.51 -17.50
N TYR A 127 -14.28 3.57 -17.23
CA TYR A 127 -14.60 2.39 -16.43
C TYR A 127 -14.94 2.81 -15.00
N GLU A 128 -16.19 2.62 -14.67
CA GLU A 128 -16.75 2.98 -13.39
C GLU A 128 -16.80 1.79 -12.42
N VAL A 129 -16.91 2.08 -11.14
CA VAL A 129 -17.25 1.10 -10.11
C VAL A 129 -18.74 0.73 -10.21
N ILE A 130 -19.19 -0.25 -9.43
CA ILE A 130 -20.54 -0.81 -9.62
C ILE A 130 -21.59 0.00 -8.86
N ASP A 131 -21.32 0.34 -7.59
CA ASP A 131 -22.36 0.80 -6.68
C ASP A 131 -22.17 2.23 -6.18
N ILE A 132 -20.94 2.79 -6.20
CA ILE A 132 -20.65 4.09 -5.62
C ILE A 132 -20.94 5.19 -6.63
N ALA A 133 -21.98 6.00 -6.37
CA ALA A 133 -22.35 7.13 -7.21
C ALA A 133 -21.24 8.18 -7.28
N PHE A 134 -21.14 8.85 -8.43
CA PHE A 134 -20.17 9.92 -8.61
C PHE A 134 -20.53 11.15 -7.77
N PRO A 135 -19.62 11.64 -6.91
CA PRO A 135 -19.93 12.77 -6.06
C PRO A 135 -19.83 14.10 -6.84
N GLU A 136 -20.80 15.00 -6.64
CA GLU A 136 -20.91 16.30 -7.31
C GLU A 136 -19.64 17.15 -7.21
N TRP A 137 -18.94 17.10 -6.08
CA TRP A 137 -17.74 17.91 -5.84
C TRP A 137 -16.52 17.44 -6.66
N LEU A 138 -16.58 16.26 -7.31
CA LEU A 138 -15.54 15.76 -8.21
C LEU A 138 -15.79 16.09 -9.69
N ARG A 139 -16.88 16.74 -10.05
CA ARG A 139 -17.22 17.02 -11.47
C ARG A 139 -16.12 17.76 -12.25
N TRP A 140 -15.25 18.47 -11.57
CA TRP A 140 -14.13 19.16 -12.19
C TRP A 140 -13.10 18.23 -12.87
N ILE A 141 -13.10 16.94 -12.56
CA ILE A 141 -12.21 15.97 -13.22
C ILE A 141 -12.78 15.44 -14.55
N GLN A 142 -14.07 15.58 -14.80
CA GLN A 142 -14.73 15.06 -16.02
C GLN A 142 -14.12 15.64 -17.30
N PRO A 143 -13.89 16.95 -17.45
CA PRO A 143 -13.26 17.50 -18.64
C PRO A 143 -11.83 17.03 -18.86
N ILE A 144 -11.14 16.60 -17.79
CA ILE A 144 -9.74 16.19 -17.83
C ILE A 144 -9.61 14.69 -18.15
N MET A 145 -10.49 13.88 -17.60
CA MET A 145 -10.35 12.42 -17.59
C MET A 145 -11.39 11.70 -18.47
N ASN A 146 -12.42 12.41 -18.95
CA ASN A 146 -13.53 11.81 -19.70
C ASN A 146 -14.02 12.70 -20.86
N ASP A 147 -13.15 13.51 -21.42
CA ASP A 147 -13.47 14.43 -22.55
C ASP A 147 -14.70 15.33 -22.30
N GLY A 148 -15.11 15.52 -21.04
CA GLY A 148 -16.27 16.30 -20.64
C GLY A 148 -17.57 15.50 -20.50
N ASP A 149 -17.56 14.20 -20.80
CA ASP A 149 -18.70 13.33 -20.54
C ASP A 149 -18.91 13.10 -19.04
N ASP A 150 -20.18 12.96 -18.65
CA ASP A 150 -20.56 12.77 -17.25
C ASP A 150 -20.27 11.35 -16.78
N TYR A 151 -19.73 11.23 -15.56
CA TYR A 151 -19.65 9.96 -14.83
C TYR A 151 -20.92 9.75 -14.01
N GLU A 152 -21.52 8.57 -14.12
CA GLU A 152 -22.62 8.14 -13.22
C GLU A 152 -22.08 7.58 -11.91
N LYS A 153 -20.97 6.87 -11.97
CA LYS A 153 -20.30 6.22 -10.84
C LYS A 153 -18.85 6.69 -10.71
N ILE A 154 -18.23 6.38 -9.60
CA ILE A 154 -16.80 6.71 -9.42
C ILE A 154 -15.95 5.95 -10.43
N PRO A 155 -15.11 6.63 -11.24
CA PRO A 155 -14.19 5.95 -12.13
C PRO A 155 -13.13 5.16 -11.36
N ARG A 156 -12.81 3.96 -11.82
CA ARG A 156 -11.91 3.02 -11.12
C ARG A 156 -10.50 3.54 -10.90
N PHE A 157 -10.04 4.50 -11.70
CA PHE A 157 -8.70 5.05 -11.50
C PHE A 157 -8.55 5.73 -10.13
N ILE A 158 -9.65 6.23 -9.53
CA ILE A 158 -9.61 6.87 -8.19
C ILE A 158 -9.31 5.86 -7.09
N PRO A 159 -10.16 4.83 -6.85
CA PRO A 159 -9.87 3.87 -5.78
C PRO A 159 -8.63 3.02 -6.06
N TYR A 160 -8.30 2.75 -7.32
CA TYR A 160 -7.14 1.93 -7.71
C TYR A 160 -5.82 2.69 -7.66
N PHE A 161 -5.82 4.02 -7.53
CA PHE A 161 -4.62 4.84 -7.34
C PHE A 161 -3.76 4.38 -6.16
N ILE A 162 -4.37 3.71 -5.18
CA ILE A 162 -3.62 3.15 -4.06
C ILE A 162 -2.54 2.14 -4.50
N LEU A 163 -2.71 1.46 -5.63
CA LEU A 163 -1.75 0.48 -6.12
C LEU A 163 -0.39 1.13 -6.44
N PRO A 164 -0.27 2.06 -7.40
CA PRO A 164 1.01 2.72 -7.67
C PRO A 164 1.50 3.55 -6.49
N PHE A 165 0.60 4.19 -5.75
CA PHE A 165 0.96 4.98 -4.57
C PHE A 165 1.50 4.10 -3.43
N GLY A 166 0.81 3.00 -3.09
CA GLY A 166 1.22 2.07 -2.04
C GLY A 166 2.53 1.36 -2.36
N MET A 167 2.70 0.93 -3.63
CA MET A 167 3.96 0.31 -4.08
C MET A 167 5.11 1.32 -4.14
N GLY A 168 4.84 2.58 -4.49
CA GLY A 168 5.81 3.67 -4.41
C GLY A 168 6.26 3.93 -2.97
N LEU A 169 5.33 3.93 -2.01
CA LEU A 169 5.67 4.05 -0.58
C LEU A 169 6.50 2.85 -0.10
N LEU A 170 6.15 1.64 -0.50
CA LEU A 170 6.89 0.43 -0.17
C LEU A 170 8.32 0.49 -0.71
N PHE A 171 8.48 0.83 -1.99
CA PHE A 171 9.79 1.04 -2.61
C PHE A 171 10.61 2.08 -1.85
N PHE A 172 10.01 3.23 -1.52
CA PHE A 172 10.67 4.28 -0.76
C PHE A 172 11.18 3.78 0.60
N ARG A 173 10.38 2.96 1.30
CA ARG A 173 10.77 2.38 2.59
C ARG A 173 11.93 1.39 2.45
N PHE A 174 11.88 0.47 1.51
CA PHE A 174 12.99 -0.44 1.27
C PHE A 174 14.27 0.29 0.84
N MET A 175 14.14 1.32 0.00
CA MET A 175 15.27 2.16 -0.39
C MET A 175 15.88 2.88 0.82
N GLN A 176 15.07 3.42 1.73
CA GLN A 176 15.57 4.04 2.96
C GLN A 176 16.37 3.04 3.81
N VAL A 177 15.86 1.82 3.99
CA VAL A 177 16.56 0.76 4.74
C VAL A 177 17.86 0.38 4.04
N PHE A 178 17.82 0.15 2.75
CA PHE A 178 19.00 -0.20 1.94
C PHE A 178 20.11 0.86 2.05
N LEU A 179 19.76 2.14 1.91
CA LEU A 179 20.72 3.24 2.04
C LEU A 179 21.32 3.36 3.45
N ARG A 180 20.53 3.10 4.52
CA ARG A 180 21.04 3.07 5.89
C ARG A 180 22.06 1.96 6.09
N LEU A 181 21.78 0.75 5.57
CA LEU A 181 22.69 -0.38 5.61
C LEU A 181 24.01 -0.10 4.89
N LEU A 182 23.94 0.52 3.70
CA LEU A 182 25.16 0.92 2.95
C LEU A 182 26.00 1.92 3.72
N ARG A 183 25.37 2.87 4.45
CA ARG A 183 26.06 3.86 5.28
C ARG A 183 26.64 3.28 6.59
N GLY A 184 26.49 1.98 6.81
CA GLY A 184 27.01 1.33 8.01
C GLY A 184 26.19 1.61 9.27
N GLN A 185 24.99 2.20 9.15
CA GLN A 185 24.07 2.30 10.26
C GLN A 185 23.45 0.93 10.49
N ASP A 186 23.31 0.51 11.76
CA ASP A 186 22.62 -0.73 12.15
C ASP A 186 21.11 -0.62 11.86
N ALA A 187 20.78 -0.55 10.59
CA ALA A 187 19.41 -0.67 10.14
C ALA A 187 19.08 -2.16 10.14
N ARG A 188 18.48 -2.63 11.21
CA ARG A 188 17.92 -3.98 11.26
C ARG A 188 16.70 -4.01 10.35
N LEU A 189 16.67 -4.97 9.43
CA LEU A 189 15.48 -5.25 8.63
C LEU A 189 14.34 -5.82 9.50
N ILE A 190 14.68 -6.24 10.70
CA ILE A 190 13.82 -7.03 11.58
C ILE A 190 14.02 -6.57 13.01
N VAL A 191 12.93 -6.30 13.71
CA VAL A 191 12.92 -6.07 15.18
C VAL A 191 12.70 -7.41 15.85
N SER A 192 13.75 -7.94 16.47
CA SER A 192 13.64 -9.14 17.29
C SER A 192 13.71 -8.85 18.80
N HIS A 193 13.76 -7.58 19.23
CA HIS A 193 14.13 -7.28 20.62
C HIS A 193 13.03 -6.80 21.56
N GLU A 194 11.78 -6.66 21.12
CA GLU A 194 10.72 -6.33 22.09
C GLU A 194 10.59 -7.39 23.18
N VAL A 195 10.76 -8.67 22.81
CA VAL A 195 10.71 -9.77 23.79
C VAL A 195 12.01 -9.86 24.58
N GLU A 196 13.18 -9.72 23.93
CA GLU A 196 14.48 -9.75 24.62
C GLU A 196 14.67 -8.53 25.53
N ASP A 197 14.26 -7.34 25.09
CA ASP A 197 14.28 -6.11 25.90
C ASP A 197 13.27 -6.19 27.05
N ALA A 198 12.11 -6.80 26.85
CA ALA A 198 11.14 -7.05 27.91
C ALA A 198 11.68 -8.08 28.92
N VAL A 199 12.32 -9.16 28.45
CA VAL A 199 12.95 -10.16 29.32
C VAL A 199 14.14 -9.57 30.08
N ALA A 200 15.00 -8.80 29.41
CA ALA A 200 16.12 -8.11 30.05
C ALA A 200 15.63 -7.11 31.13
N LYS A 201 14.54 -6.39 30.85
CA LYS A 201 13.95 -5.46 31.80
C LYS A 201 13.37 -6.16 33.03
N VAL A 202 12.73 -7.32 32.85
CA VAL A 202 12.23 -8.15 33.94
C VAL A 202 13.39 -8.76 34.76
N GLN A 203 14.44 -9.25 34.09
CA GLN A 203 15.63 -9.75 34.77
C GLN A 203 16.34 -8.66 35.61
N HIS A 204 16.41 -7.41 35.09
CA HIS A 204 16.96 -6.28 35.82
C HIS A 204 16.11 -5.89 37.05
N LEU A 205 14.80 -6.08 37.01
CA LEU A 205 13.92 -5.81 38.13
C LEU A 205 14.10 -6.90 39.24
N ASN A 206 14.17 -8.17 38.83
CA ASN A 206 14.39 -9.29 39.77
C ASN A 206 15.79 -9.34 40.39
N ALA A 207 16.77 -8.72 39.74
CA ALA A 207 18.15 -8.63 40.28
C ALA A 207 18.33 -7.47 41.33
N LYS A 208 17.31 -6.64 41.52
CA LYS A 208 17.30 -5.52 42.49
C LYS A 208 16.46 -5.81 43.74
N GLU A 209 15.76 -6.94 43.77
CA GLU A 209 15.12 -7.52 44.95
C GLU A 209 16.07 -8.54 45.61
#